data_e938c096f353325e904926e794d6646d
#
_entry.id   e938c096f353325e904926e794d6646d
#
_cell.length_a   1.000
_cell.length_b   1.000
_cell.length_c   1.000
_cell.angle_alpha   90.00
_cell.angle_beta   90.00
_cell.angle_gamma   90.00
#
_symmetry.space_group_name_H-M   'P 1'
#
loop_
_entity.id
_entity.type
_entity.pdbx_description
1 polymer ?
#
loop_
_entity_poly.entity_id
_entity_poly.type
_entity_poly.pdbx_seq_one_letter_code
_entity_poly.pdbx_strand_id
1 'polypeptide(L)'
;MQQQKQLLRVLIAENHQDLSDIMSQLIDTEPDMRCVGQVADASDVLAAARRTEADALILDLMLQGGSGLPLIGELAGALPALRIVVFSGLAFSEDVAREAKRRGAAAFVTKGTDFSVLLNALRQGSRAA
;
A
#
# COMPACT_ATOMS: atom_id res chain seq x y z
N MET A 1 10.38 4.00 -31.96
CA MET A 1 9.99 3.23 -31.07
C MET A 1 9.42 3.86 -29.89
N GLN A 2 8.35 3.37 -29.50
CA GLN A 2 7.65 3.89 -28.50
C GLN A 2 7.91 3.26 -27.24
N GLN A 3 8.18 3.94 -26.24
CA GLN A 3 8.37 3.40 -25.03
C GLN A 3 7.13 3.19 -24.35
N GLN A 4 6.86 2.02 -23.85
CA GLN A 4 5.69 1.76 -23.15
C GLN A 4 5.85 2.19 -21.76
N LYS A 5 4.94 3.01 -21.27
CA LYS A 5 4.95 3.42 -19.93
C LYS A 5 4.43 2.32 -19.07
N GLN A 6 5.19 1.91 -18.11
CA GLN A 6 4.76 0.87 -17.21
C GLN A 6 3.82 1.43 -16.18
N LEU A 7 2.75 0.72 -15.90
CA LEU A 7 1.83 1.12 -14.87
C LEU A 7 2.39 0.77 -13.50
N LEU A 8 2.11 1.61 -12.53
CA LEU A 8 2.46 1.34 -11.15
C LEU A 8 1.54 0.24 -10.65
N ARG A 9 2.09 -0.87 -10.24
CA ARG A 9 1.32 -2.04 -9.81
C ARG A 9 1.05 -1.94 -8.33
N VAL A 10 -0.21 -1.79 -7.95
CA VAL A 10 -0.60 -1.52 -6.57
C VAL A 10 -1.34 -2.70 -5.98
N LEU A 11 -0.85 -3.20 -4.85
CA LEU A 11 -1.51 -4.25 -4.09
C LEU A 11 -2.24 -3.59 -2.92
N ILE A 12 -3.44 -4.05 -2.63
CA ILE A 12 -4.23 -3.53 -1.51
C ILE A 12 -4.33 -4.59 -0.43
N ALA A 13 -3.92 -4.25 0.79
CA ALA A 13 -4.09 -5.08 1.97
C ALA A 13 -5.04 -4.35 2.90
N GLU A 14 -6.31 -4.73 2.89
CA GLU A 14 -7.37 -4.05 3.60
C GLU A 14 -8.37 -5.05 4.16
N ASN A 15 -8.75 -4.86 5.42
CA ASN A 15 -9.65 -5.77 6.10
C ASN A 15 -11.12 -5.61 5.67
N HIS A 16 -11.54 -4.42 5.25
CA HIS A 16 -12.91 -4.18 4.84
C HIS A 16 -13.03 -4.34 3.34
N GLN A 17 -13.78 -5.39 2.94
CA GLN A 17 -13.87 -5.72 1.52
C GLN A 17 -14.48 -4.60 0.68
N ASP A 18 -15.50 -3.92 1.22
CA ASP A 18 -16.12 -2.83 0.46
C ASP A 18 -15.15 -1.72 0.15
N LEU A 19 -14.34 -1.33 1.13
CA LEU A 19 -13.35 -0.29 0.94
C LEU A 19 -12.27 -0.76 -0.03
N SER A 20 -11.85 -2.01 0.10
CA SER A 20 -10.86 -2.58 -0.79
C SER A 20 -11.34 -2.54 -2.24
N ASP A 21 -12.60 -2.91 -2.46
CA ASP A 21 -13.18 -2.90 -3.82
C ASP A 21 -13.26 -1.49 -4.38
N ILE A 22 -13.66 -0.53 -3.56
CA ILE A 22 -13.74 0.86 -4.00
C ILE A 22 -12.35 1.37 -4.36
N MET A 23 -11.36 1.09 -3.54
CA MET A 23 -10.00 1.54 -3.83
C MET A 23 -9.46 0.89 -5.10
N SER A 24 -9.77 -0.38 -5.30
CA SER A 24 -9.33 -1.07 -6.51
C SER A 24 -9.89 -0.39 -7.75
N GLN A 25 -11.18 -0.05 -7.73
CA GLN A 25 -11.80 0.61 -8.86
C GLN A 25 -11.21 2.00 -9.09
N LEU A 26 -10.99 2.75 -8.02
CA LEU A 26 -10.44 4.09 -8.15
C LEU A 26 -9.02 4.05 -8.70
N ILE A 27 -8.22 3.12 -8.24
CA ILE A 27 -6.86 2.97 -8.74
C ILE A 27 -6.88 2.65 -10.22
N ASP A 28 -7.76 1.75 -10.63
CA ASP A 28 -7.81 1.34 -12.04
C ASP A 28 -8.30 2.45 -12.97
N THR A 29 -8.91 3.51 -12.44
CA THR A 29 -9.27 4.64 -13.28
C THR A 29 -8.09 5.57 -13.51
N GLU A 30 -7.01 5.44 -12.75
CA GLU A 30 -5.84 6.29 -12.94
C GLU A 30 -5.01 5.78 -14.09
N PRO A 31 -4.60 6.64 -15.01
CA PRO A 31 -3.90 6.18 -16.22
C PRO A 31 -2.52 5.61 -15.95
N ASP A 32 -1.95 5.89 -14.80
CA ASP A 32 -0.59 5.44 -14.47
C ASP A 32 -0.54 4.32 -13.45
N MET A 33 -1.69 3.78 -13.04
CA MET A 33 -1.74 2.77 -12.00
C MET A 33 -2.64 1.61 -12.36
N ARG A 34 -2.43 0.49 -11.69
CA ARG A 34 -3.26 -0.68 -11.86
C ARG A 34 -3.31 -1.43 -10.55
N CYS A 35 -4.49 -1.83 -10.11
CA CYS A 35 -4.61 -2.69 -8.94
C CYS A 35 -4.29 -4.12 -9.36
N VAL A 36 -3.32 -4.73 -8.69
CA VAL A 36 -2.88 -6.07 -9.05
C VAL A 36 -3.35 -7.14 -8.08
N GLY A 37 -4.03 -6.74 -7.02
CA GLY A 37 -4.57 -7.72 -6.08
C GLY A 37 -5.13 -7.07 -4.83
N GLN A 38 -5.92 -7.84 -4.11
CA GLN A 38 -6.53 -7.43 -2.86
C GLN A 38 -6.40 -8.58 -1.89
N VAL A 39 -5.87 -8.32 -0.71
CA VAL A 39 -5.76 -9.33 0.34
C VAL A 39 -6.29 -8.74 1.64
N ALA A 40 -6.80 -9.58 2.51
CA ALA A 40 -7.37 -9.14 3.78
C ALA A 40 -6.62 -9.67 5.00
N ASP A 41 -5.82 -10.69 4.82
CA ASP A 41 -5.13 -11.35 5.93
C ASP A 41 -3.65 -11.01 5.91
N ALA A 42 -3.11 -10.67 7.07
CA ALA A 42 -1.72 -10.28 7.18
C ALA A 42 -0.77 -11.36 6.65
N SER A 43 -1.12 -12.63 6.85
CA SER A 43 -0.24 -13.72 6.44
C SER A 43 -0.15 -13.89 4.93
N ASP A 44 -1.05 -13.28 4.17
CA ASP A 44 -1.06 -13.41 2.72
C ASP A 44 -0.34 -12.29 1.99
N VAL A 45 0.05 -11.23 2.71
CA VAL A 45 0.53 -10.02 2.05
C VAL A 45 1.86 -10.21 1.35
N LEU A 46 2.83 -10.83 2.02
CA LEU A 46 4.15 -11.00 1.42
C LEU A 46 4.09 -11.86 0.15
N ALA A 47 3.39 -12.99 0.23
CA ALA A 47 3.27 -13.87 -0.93
C ALA A 47 2.54 -13.18 -2.08
N ALA A 48 1.51 -12.39 -1.77
CA ALA A 48 0.77 -11.68 -2.80
C ALA A 48 1.64 -10.61 -3.44
N ALA A 49 2.44 -9.90 -2.65
CA ALA A 49 3.31 -8.86 -3.18
C ALA A 49 4.34 -9.46 -4.15
N ARG A 50 4.87 -10.62 -3.81
CA ARG A 50 5.81 -11.30 -4.70
C ARG A 50 5.13 -11.79 -5.97
N ARG A 51 4.01 -12.48 -5.81
CA ARG A 51 3.31 -13.07 -6.94
C ARG A 51 2.85 -12.03 -7.93
N THR A 52 2.38 -10.89 -7.45
CA THR A 52 1.86 -9.85 -8.32
C THR A 52 2.93 -8.88 -8.78
N GLU A 53 4.14 -9.01 -8.25
CA GLU A 53 5.22 -8.07 -8.56
C GLU A 53 4.78 -6.64 -8.29
N ALA A 54 4.20 -6.43 -7.11
CA ALA A 54 3.67 -5.12 -6.74
C ALA A 54 4.80 -4.11 -6.58
N ASP A 55 4.56 -2.90 -7.04
CA ASP A 55 5.49 -1.79 -6.87
C ASP A 55 5.15 -1.00 -5.62
N ALA A 56 3.88 -0.98 -5.25
CA ALA A 56 3.41 -0.26 -4.09
C ALA A 56 2.35 -1.07 -3.37
N LEU A 57 2.25 -0.87 -2.07
CA LEU A 57 1.29 -1.56 -1.24
C LEU A 57 0.53 -0.55 -0.42
N ILE A 58 -0.81 -0.62 -0.46
CA ILE A 58 -1.64 0.11 0.48
C ILE A 58 -1.88 -0.85 1.63
N LEU A 59 -1.43 -0.48 2.82
CA LEU A 59 -1.47 -1.38 3.97
C LEU A 59 -2.29 -0.82 5.10
N ASP A 60 -3.39 -1.50 5.43
CA ASP A 60 -4.17 -1.21 6.60
C ASP A 60 -3.43 -1.83 7.79
N LEU A 61 -3.30 -1.12 8.88
CA LEU A 61 -2.64 -1.67 10.06
C LEU A 61 -3.51 -2.66 10.80
N MET A 62 -4.83 -2.68 10.53
CA MET A 62 -5.72 -3.62 11.17
C MET A 62 -6.22 -4.64 10.17
N LEU A 63 -5.41 -5.68 9.97
CA LEU A 63 -5.77 -6.76 9.07
C LEU A 63 -6.26 -7.96 9.85
N GLN A 64 -6.91 -8.88 9.16
CA GLN A 64 -7.20 -10.16 9.76
C GLN A 64 -5.88 -10.82 10.06
N GLY A 65 -5.80 -11.47 11.18
CA GLY A 65 -4.58 -12.17 11.55
C GLY A 65 -3.56 -11.33 12.29
N GLY A 66 -3.82 -10.03 12.47
CA GLY A 66 -2.96 -9.25 13.34
C GLY A 66 -2.63 -7.85 12.85
N SER A 67 -1.76 -7.19 13.57
CA SER A 67 -1.36 -5.84 13.28
C SER A 67 -0.45 -5.77 12.07
N GLY A 68 -0.58 -4.73 11.29
CA GLY A 68 0.31 -4.52 10.16
C GLY A 68 1.66 -3.95 10.54
N LEU A 69 1.85 -3.45 11.77
CA LEU A 69 3.13 -2.84 12.13
C LEU A 69 4.32 -3.80 12.02
N PRO A 70 4.26 -5.00 12.62
CA PRO A 70 5.38 -5.93 12.44
C PRO A 70 5.58 -6.34 10.99
N LEU A 71 4.49 -6.39 10.23
CA LEU A 71 4.55 -6.78 8.84
C LEU A 71 5.35 -5.79 8.01
N ILE A 72 5.32 -4.51 8.37
CA ILE A 72 6.06 -3.49 7.63
C ILE A 72 7.55 -3.83 7.59
N GLY A 73 8.12 -4.17 8.73
CA GLY A 73 9.53 -4.49 8.79
C GLY A 73 9.87 -5.75 7.99
N GLU A 74 8.98 -6.74 8.08
CA GLU A 74 9.18 -7.97 7.33
C GLU A 74 9.15 -7.71 5.83
N LEU A 75 8.19 -6.93 5.36
CA LEU A 75 8.07 -6.61 3.95
C LEU A 75 9.23 -5.75 3.47
N ALA A 76 9.63 -4.77 4.27
CA ALA A 76 10.73 -3.90 3.88
C ALA A 76 12.03 -4.68 3.75
N GLY A 77 12.24 -5.66 4.62
CA GLY A 77 13.43 -6.49 4.54
C GLY A 77 13.41 -7.45 3.35
N ALA A 78 12.26 -8.04 3.08
CA ALA A 78 12.14 -9.02 2.01
C ALA A 78 12.00 -8.38 0.63
N LEU A 79 11.36 -7.22 0.56
CA LEU A 79 11.08 -6.56 -0.72
C LEU A 79 11.46 -5.09 -0.59
N PRO A 80 12.75 -4.78 -0.61
CA PRO A 80 13.19 -3.40 -0.35
C PRO A 80 12.75 -2.38 -1.40
N ALA A 81 12.34 -2.83 -2.57
CA ALA A 81 11.86 -1.91 -3.59
C ALA A 81 10.36 -1.62 -3.47
N LEU A 82 9.66 -2.36 -2.61
CA LEU A 82 8.22 -2.18 -2.46
C LEU A 82 7.96 -0.89 -1.68
N ARG A 83 7.12 -0.02 -2.24
CA ARG A 83 6.76 1.20 -1.55
C ARG A 83 5.53 0.91 -0.68
N ILE A 84 5.70 0.99 0.62
CA ILE A 84 4.64 0.68 1.57
C ILE A 84 3.99 1.98 2.02
N VAL A 85 2.70 2.13 1.72
CA VAL A 85 1.93 3.29 2.14
C VAL A 85 0.88 2.80 3.12
N VAL A 86 1.00 3.20 4.37
CA VAL A 86 0.05 2.82 5.40
C VAL A 86 -1.20 3.67 5.24
N PHE A 87 -2.36 3.04 5.27
CA PHE A 87 -3.64 3.73 5.15
C PHE A 87 -4.51 3.23 6.29
N SER A 88 -4.62 4.01 7.35
CA SER A 88 -5.23 3.54 8.59
C SER A 88 -6.31 4.46 9.08
N GLY A 89 -7.39 3.86 9.58
CA GLY A 89 -8.50 4.59 10.18
C GLY A 89 -8.40 4.75 11.67
N LEU A 90 -7.32 4.26 12.27
CA LEU A 90 -7.14 4.44 13.68
C LEU A 90 -6.97 5.91 13.96
N ALA A 91 -7.40 6.34 15.12
CA ALA A 91 -7.21 7.71 15.52
C ALA A 91 -5.74 8.02 15.31
N PHE A 92 -5.48 9.09 14.62
CA PHE A 92 -4.13 9.42 14.28
C PHE A 92 -3.26 9.52 15.51
N SER A 93 -2.17 8.81 15.48
CA SER A 93 -1.19 8.86 16.54
C SER A 93 0.14 9.12 15.87
N GLU A 94 0.80 10.18 16.30
CA GLU A 94 2.12 10.46 15.76
C GLU A 94 3.10 9.37 16.09
N ASP A 95 2.91 8.72 17.22
CA ASP A 95 3.80 7.64 17.61
C ASP A 95 3.67 6.45 16.67
N VAL A 96 2.45 6.10 16.28
CA VAL A 96 2.22 5.00 15.35
C VAL A 96 2.78 5.35 13.98
N ALA A 97 2.55 6.57 13.52
CA ALA A 97 3.05 6.99 12.22
C ALA A 97 4.59 6.98 12.20
N ARG A 98 5.20 7.43 13.29
CA ARG A 98 6.64 7.45 13.39
C ARG A 98 7.21 6.04 13.41
N GLU A 99 6.55 5.15 14.14
CA GLU A 99 6.97 3.76 14.21
C GLU A 99 6.83 3.08 12.85
N ALA A 100 5.74 3.33 12.15
CA ALA A 100 5.54 2.77 10.82
C ALA A 100 6.68 3.20 9.87
N LYS A 101 7.02 4.48 9.91
CA LYS A 101 8.08 4.97 9.06
C LYS A 101 9.43 4.40 9.44
N ARG A 102 9.67 4.24 10.73
CA ARG A 102 10.91 3.67 11.20
C ARG A 102 11.08 2.24 10.73
N ARG A 103 9.99 1.50 10.61
CA ARG A 103 10.01 0.11 10.17
C ARG A 103 10.11 -0.02 8.66
N GLY A 104 9.93 1.06 7.92
CA GLY A 104 10.11 1.02 6.48
C GLY A 104 8.95 1.54 5.65
N ALA A 105 7.88 2.04 6.27
CA ALA A 105 6.78 2.61 5.51
C ALA A 105 7.23 3.91 4.87
N ALA A 106 6.86 4.10 3.62
CA ALA A 106 7.21 5.31 2.89
C ALA A 106 6.30 6.47 3.25
N ALA A 107 5.07 6.18 3.62
CA ALA A 107 4.10 7.21 3.97
C ALA A 107 3.03 6.66 4.88
N PHE A 108 2.36 7.53 5.62
CA PHE A 108 1.25 7.18 6.48
C PHE A 108 0.11 8.11 6.11
N VAL A 109 -1.00 7.55 5.65
CA VAL A 109 -2.17 8.32 5.24
C VAL A 109 -3.36 7.90 6.10
N THR A 110 -4.09 8.86 6.63
CA THR A 110 -5.24 8.58 7.47
C THR A 110 -6.47 8.38 6.61
N LYS A 111 -7.25 7.33 6.91
CA LYS A 111 -8.53 7.10 6.24
C LYS A 111 -9.43 8.29 6.51
N GLY A 112 -10.25 8.64 5.55
CA GLY A 112 -11.11 9.81 5.68
C GLY A 112 -10.54 11.06 5.06
N THR A 113 -9.26 11.06 4.66
CA THR A 113 -8.73 12.17 3.91
C THR A 113 -9.12 11.99 2.44
N ASP A 114 -8.89 13.02 1.65
CA ASP A 114 -9.19 12.96 0.24
C ASP A 114 -8.36 11.84 -0.41
N PHE A 115 -8.99 11.05 -1.25
CA PHE A 115 -8.29 9.92 -1.87
C PHE A 115 -7.08 10.36 -2.68
N SER A 116 -7.06 11.60 -3.16
CA SER A 116 -5.91 12.11 -3.88
C SER A 116 -4.64 12.11 -3.03
N VAL A 117 -4.77 12.24 -1.72
CA VAL A 117 -3.61 12.18 -0.83
C VAL A 117 -2.97 10.79 -0.90
N LEU A 118 -3.81 9.76 -0.91
CA LEU A 118 -3.32 8.39 -1.02
C LEU A 118 -2.68 8.16 -2.39
N LEU A 119 -3.31 8.62 -3.46
CA LEU A 119 -2.75 8.47 -4.80
C LEU A 119 -1.39 9.15 -4.91
N ASN A 120 -1.28 10.35 -4.35
CA ASN A 120 0.00 11.05 -4.38
C ASN A 120 1.08 10.32 -3.60
N ALA A 121 0.70 9.73 -2.47
CA ALA A 121 1.67 8.96 -1.68
C ALA A 121 2.15 7.73 -2.45
N LEU A 122 1.25 7.09 -3.20
CA LEU A 122 1.62 5.94 -4.02
C LEU A 122 2.59 6.34 -5.14
N ARG A 123 2.42 7.52 -5.70
CA ARG A 123 3.26 7.98 -6.81
C ARG A 123 4.63 8.46 -6.41
N GLN A 124 4.74 9.01 -5.22
CA GLN A 124 6.01 9.54 -4.79
C GLN A 124 6.99 8.41 -4.68
N GLY A 125 8.15 8.54 -5.06
CA GLY A 125 9.15 7.51 -4.94
C GLY A 125 9.04 6.40 -5.96
N SER A 126 7.96 6.35 -6.71
CA SER A 126 7.86 5.37 -7.76
C SER A 126 8.69 5.80 -8.94
N ARG A 127 9.08 7.09 -9.05
CA ARG A 127 9.82 7.50 -10.09
C ARG A 127 11.21 7.32 -9.76
N ALA A 128 11.85 6.74 -10.57
CA ALA A 128 13.19 6.52 -10.39
C ALA A 128 13.80 7.83 -10.47
N ALA A 129 14.39 8.19 -9.57
CA ALA A 129 14.89 9.52 -9.53
C ALA A 129 15.81 9.80 -10.65
#